data_b211283bb5cdb7332585780d2b21cdff
#
_entry.id   b211283bb5cdb7332585780d2b21cdff
#
_cell.length_a   1.000
_cell.length_b   1.000
_cell.length_c   1.000
_cell.angle_alpha   90.00
_cell.angle_beta   90.00
_cell.angle_gamma   90.00
#
_symmetry.space_group_name_H-M   'P 1'
#
loop_
_entity.id
_entity.type
_entity.pdbx_description
1 polymer ?
#
loop_
_entity_poly.entity_id
_entity_poly.type
_entity_poly.pdbx_seq_one_letter_code
_entity_poly.pdbx_strand_id
1 'polypeptide(L)'
;MEEAAQSYPHAVDIIEGPLMKGMNTVGELFGAGKMFLPQVVKTARTMKKAVGILQPRIEAEKKEGAARAGLVLVATVKGDVHDIGKNIVSVVMACNNYEIVDLGVMTPAEEIVAKAKELHPDIIGLSGLITPSLEEMVHVVGELKRAGLSIPVMIGGATTSRLHTALKIAPVYDGPVIWMKDASQNALTAARFLNPDTEGEAFRELREEQERLRESAGTRSVETVSIEEARQKKLNLF
;
A
#
# COMPACT_ATOMS: atom_id res chain seq x y z
N MET A 1 16.15 7.42 -20.17
CA MET A 1 16.59 7.42 -18.75
C MET A 1 17.80 8.33 -18.53
N GLU A 2 18.79 8.31 -19.41
CA GLU A 2 19.99 9.18 -19.33
C GLU A 2 19.66 10.68 -19.35
N GLU A 3 18.79 11.13 -20.27
CA GLU A 3 18.30 12.51 -20.30
C GLU A 3 17.55 12.90 -19.03
N ALA A 4 16.67 12.01 -18.53
CA ALA A 4 15.98 12.25 -17.28
C ALA A 4 16.97 12.35 -16.10
N ALA A 5 17.99 11.50 -16.07
CA ALA A 5 19.02 11.55 -15.04
C ALA A 5 19.82 12.86 -15.01
N GLN A 6 19.90 13.58 -16.14
CA GLN A 6 20.52 14.92 -16.24
C GLN A 6 19.57 16.05 -15.83
N SER A 7 18.25 15.84 -15.99
CA SER A 7 17.22 16.86 -15.78
C SER A 7 16.66 16.91 -14.37
N TYR A 8 16.79 15.82 -13.61
CA TYR A 8 16.22 15.70 -12.26
C TYR A 8 17.33 15.58 -11.21
N PRO A 9 17.23 16.34 -10.09
CA PRO A 9 18.25 16.34 -9.04
C PRO A 9 18.38 14.97 -8.37
N HIS A 10 17.26 14.25 -8.15
CA HIS A 10 17.24 12.94 -7.53
C HIS A 10 16.59 11.88 -8.40
N ALA A 11 17.08 10.64 -8.27
CA ALA A 11 16.53 9.50 -9.02
C ALA A 11 15.05 9.23 -8.66
N VAL A 12 14.65 9.51 -7.43
CA VAL A 12 13.26 9.35 -6.95
C VAL A 12 12.32 10.30 -7.68
N ASP A 13 12.73 11.53 -7.95
CA ASP A 13 11.91 12.53 -8.66
C ASP A 13 11.52 12.04 -10.06
N ILE A 14 12.38 11.25 -10.70
CA ILE A 14 12.09 10.63 -12.00
C ILE A 14 11.01 9.56 -11.87
N ILE A 15 11.03 8.81 -10.78
CA ILE A 15 10.04 7.74 -10.53
C ILE A 15 8.69 8.36 -10.19
N GLU A 16 8.63 9.23 -9.20
CA GLU A 16 7.39 9.85 -8.71
C GLU A 16 6.79 10.84 -9.72
N GLY A 17 7.61 11.50 -10.50
CA GLY A 17 7.19 12.44 -11.53
C GLY A 17 6.80 11.73 -12.84
N PRO A 18 7.68 11.74 -13.85
CA PRO A 18 7.32 11.30 -15.21
C PRO A 18 6.95 9.83 -15.33
N LEU A 19 7.56 8.92 -14.55
CA LEU A 19 7.26 7.49 -14.64
C LEU A 19 5.90 7.16 -14.05
N MET A 20 5.57 7.68 -12.87
CA MET A 20 4.26 7.48 -12.25
C MET A 20 3.15 8.18 -13.02
N LYS A 21 3.39 9.38 -13.57
CA LYS A 21 2.43 10.07 -14.44
C LYS A 21 2.10 9.21 -15.68
N GLY A 22 3.10 8.58 -16.28
CA GLY A 22 2.90 7.64 -17.38
C GLY A 22 2.06 6.43 -16.98
N MET A 23 2.32 5.83 -15.82
CA MET A 23 1.55 4.69 -15.30
C MET A 23 0.10 5.06 -14.97
N ASN A 24 -0.15 6.25 -14.41
CA ASN A 24 -1.50 6.75 -14.16
C ASN A 24 -2.30 6.90 -15.46
N THR A 25 -1.68 7.47 -16.51
CA THR A 25 -2.29 7.57 -17.84
C THR A 25 -2.63 6.19 -18.41
N VAL A 26 -1.75 5.19 -18.23
CA VAL A 26 -2.02 3.80 -18.63
C VAL A 26 -3.23 3.24 -17.88
N GLY A 27 -3.32 3.47 -16.57
CA GLY A 27 -4.45 3.05 -15.74
C GLY A 27 -5.77 3.67 -16.20
N GLU A 28 -5.78 4.96 -16.49
CA GLU A 28 -6.96 5.69 -17.02
C GLU A 28 -7.42 5.13 -18.38
N LEU A 29 -6.46 4.93 -19.31
CA LEU A 29 -6.76 4.39 -20.63
C LEU A 29 -7.27 2.95 -20.58
N PHE A 30 -6.72 2.13 -19.69
CA PHE A 30 -7.20 0.77 -19.47
C PHE A 30 -8.60 0.76 -18.85
N GLY A 31 -8.83 1.58 -17.81
CA GLY A 31 -10.15 1.71 -17.18
C GLY A 31 -11.22 2.25 -18.13
N ALA A 32 -10.83 3.10 -19.09
CA ALA A 32 -11.71 3.61 -20.14
C ALA A 32 -11.90 2.64 -21.34
N GLY A 33 -11.32 1.44 -21.31
CA GLY A 33 -11.37 0.46 -22.41
C GLY A 33 -10.58 0.85 -23.66
N LYS A 34 -9.71 1.87 -23.57
CA LYS A 34 -8.88 2.37 -24.69
C LYS A 34 -7.50 1.71 -24.76
N MET A 35 -7.16 0.89 -23.78
CA MET A 35 -5.91 0.13 -23.73
C MET A 35 -6.21 -1.32 -23.33
N PHE A 36 -5.50 -2.29 -23.91
CA PHE A 36 -5.68 -3.70 -23.65
C PHE A 36 -4.61 -4.27 -22.71
N LEU A 37 -4.93 -5.34 -22.01
CA LEU A 37 -4.06 -5.97 -21.01
C LEU A 37 -2.62 -6.22 -21.49
N PRO A 38 -2.33 -6.72 -22.71
CA PRO A 38 -0.96 -6.88 -23.18
C PRO A 38 -0.15 -5.58 -23.22
N GLN A 39 -0.80 -4.46 -23.54
CA GLN A 39 -0.17 -3.14 -23.56
C GLN A 39 0.15 -2.66 -22.13
N VAL A 40 -0.76 -2.88 -21.18
CA VAL A 40 -0.53 -2.59 -19.76
C VAL A 40 0.67 -3.40 -19.23
N VAL A 41 0.71 -4.71 -19.51
CA VAL A 41 1.83 -5.58 -19.11
C VAL A 41 3.15 -5.11 -19.72
N LYS A 42 3.16 -4.69 -20.99
CA LYS A 42 4.36 -4.13 -21.64
C LYS A 42 4.82 -2.85 -20.95
N THR A 43 3.90 -1.96 -20.59
CA THR A 43 4.21 -0.73 -19.87
C THR A 43 4.76 -1.00 -18.46
N ALA A 44 4.14 -1.93 -17.73
CA ALA A 44 4.62 -2.37 -16.43
C ALA A 44 6.06 -2.91 -16.48
N ARG A 45 6.38 -3.74 -17.49
CA ARG A 45 7.76 -4.21 -17.72
C ARG A 45 8.73 -3.06 -18.03
N THR A 46 8.28 -2.06 -18.79
CA THR A 46 9.07 -0.88 -19.10
C THR A 46 9.35 -0.07 -17.84
N MET A 47 8.34 0.14 -17.00
CA MET A 47 8.48 0.79 -15.70
C MET A 47 9.49 0.06 -14.80
N LYS A 48 9.36 -1.25 -14.63
CA LYS A 48 10.29 -2.08 -13.85
C LYS A 48 11.73 -1.97 -14.36
N LYS A 49 11.92 -1.97 -15.69
CA LYS A 49 13.25 -1.78 -16.30
C LYS A 49 13.80 -0.38 -16.05
N ALA A 50 12.97 0.65 -16.14
CA ALA A 50 13.37 2.04 -15.89
C ALA A 50 13.83 2.23 -14.44
N VAL A 51 13.08 1.71 -13.47
CA VAL A 51 13.47 1.71 -12.04
C VAL A 51 14.78 0.95 -11.83
N GLY A 52 14.96 -0.22 -12.45
CA GLY A 52 16.21 -0.97 -12.37
C GLY A 52 17.43 -0.22 -12.91
N ILE A 53 17.27 0.64 -13.94
CA ILE A 53 18.34 1.50 -14.44
C ILE A 53 18.71 2.61 -13.42
N LEU A 54 17.73 3.10 -12.67
CA LEU A 54 17.94 4.13 -11.64
C LEU A 54 18.52 3.58 -10.34
N GLN A 55 18.43 2.27 -10.11
CA GLN A 55 18.81 1.64 -8.85
C GLN A 55 20.25 1.99 -8.38
N PRO A 56 21.30 1.96 -9.22
CA PRO A 56 22.65 2.35 -8.79
C PRO A 56 22.74 3.80 -8.33
N ARG A 57 21.99 4.70 -8.99
CA ARG A 57 21.94 6.12 -8.61
C ARG A 57 21.19 6.31 -7.29
N ILE A 58 20.08 5.59 -7.08
CA ILE A 58 19.34 5.58 -5.83
C ILE A 58 20.25 5.14 -4.67
N GLU A 59 21.04 4.09 -4.89
CA GLU A 59 21.98 3.59 -3.89
C GLU A 59 23.09 4.60 -3.59
N ALA A 60 23.59 5.29 -4.61
CA ALA A 60 24.61 6.34 -4.46
C ALA A 60 24.08 7.61 -3.77
N GLU A 61 22.78 7.94 -3.96
CA GLU A 61 22.11 9.09 -3.33
C GLU A 61 21.75 8.84 -1.85
N LYS A 62 21.85 7.60 -1.35
CA LYS A 62 21.70 7.32 0.10
C LYS A 62 22.78 8.07 0.85
N LYS A 63 22.39 8.83 1.87
CA LYS A 63 23.33 9.56 2.72
C LYS A 63 24.25 8.59 3.43
N GLU A 64 25.53 8.56 3.06
CA GLU A 64 26.56 7.81 3.77
C GLU A 64 26.64 8.32 5.22
N GLY A 65 26.52 7.40 6.18
CA GLY A 65 26.71 7.69 7.61
C GLY A 65 25.49 8.22 8.37
N ALA A 66 24.32 8.38 7.75
CA ALA A 66 23.11 8.66 8.50
C ALA A 66 22.63 7.39 9.24
N ALA A 67 22.25 7.54 10.52
CA ALA A 67 21.63 6.46 11.27
C ALA A 67 20.40 5.94 10.51
N ARG A 68 20.22 4.61 10.46
CA ARG A 68 19.07 3.96 9.83
C ARG A 68 17.77 4.51 10.41
N ALA A 69 16.83 4.93 9.56
CA ALA A 69 15.53 5.47 9.96
C ALA A 69 14.59 4.39 10.52
N GLY A 70 14.80 3.12 10.14
CA GLY A 70 14.06 1.97 10.61
C GLY A 70 14.13 0.80 9.62
N LEU A 71 13.57 -0.36 10.02
CA LEU A 71 13.41 -1.56 9.20
C LEU A 71 11.97 -1.69 8.74
N VAL A 72 11.76 -1.83 7.45
CA VAL A 72 10.43 -2.03 6.85
C VAL A 72 10.36 -3.40 6.19
N LEU A 73 9.44 -4.23 6.65
CA LEU A 73 9.12 -5.53 6.06
C LEU A 73 7.98 -5.33 5.06
N VAL A 74 8.17 -5.65 3.78
CA VAL A 74 7.14 -5.49 2.76
C VAL A 74 6.77 -6.82 2.11
N ALA A 75 5.48 -6.99 1.81
CA ALA A 75 4.97 -8.18 1.13
C ALA A 75 3.77 -7.84 0.24
N THR A 76 3.66 -8.51 -0.90
CA THR A 76 2.38 -8.66 -1.58
C THR A 76 1.68 -9.90 -1.03
N VAL A 77 0.47 -9.72 -0.50
CA VAL A 77 -0.25 -10.78 0.24
C VAL A 77 -0.56 -12.00 -0.62
N LYS A 78 -0.85 -13.12 0.02
CA LYS A 78 -1.18 -14.40 -0.60
C LYS A 78 -2.24 -14.25 -1.71
N GLY A 79 -2.03 -14.96 -2.81
CA GLY A 79 -2.93 -14.94 -3.96
C GLY A 79 -2.76 -13.75 -4.90
N ASP A 80 -1.89 -12.80 -4.59
CA ASP A 80 -1.63 -11.62 -5.41
C ASP A 80 -0.18 -11.58 -5.90
N VAL A 81 -0.01 -11.24 -7.19
CA VAL A 81 1.30 -11.21 -7.89
C VAL A 81 1.71 -9.80 -8.32
N HIS A 82 0.93 -8.78 -7.97
CA HIS A 82 1.16 -7.41 -8.40
C HIS A 82 2.17 -6.73 -7.48
N ASP A 83 3.40 -6.58 -7.96
CA ASP A 83 4.55 -6.09 -7.17
C ASP A 83 5.00 -4.66 -7.49
N ILE A 84 4.49 -4.04 -8.56
CA ILE A 84 5.00 -2.72 -9.02
C ILE A 84 4.83 -1.65 -7.94
N GLY A 85 3.64 -1.54 -7.36
CA GLY A 85 3.37 -0.55 -6.31
C GLY A 85 4.24 -0.76 -5.08
N LYS A 86 4.39 -2.02 -4.62
CA LYS A 86 5.26 -2.40 -3.52
C LYS A 86 6.72 -2.04 -3.79
N ASN A 87 7.21 -2.35 -5.00
CA ASN A 87 8.59 -2.07 -5.38
C ASN A 87 8.87 -0.56 -5.42
N ILE A 88 7.91 0.27 -5.87
CA ILE A 88 8.03 1.74 -5.84
C ILE A 88 8.10 2.25 -4.40
N VAL A 89 7.21 1.77 -3.51
CA VAL A 89 7.25 2.11 -2.08
C VAL A 89 8.58 1.72 -1.47
N SER A 90 9.10 0.52 -1.77
CA SER A 90 10.39 0.04 -1.29
C SER A 90 11.54 0.98 -1.69
N VAL A 91 11.53 1.44 -2.95
CA VAL A 91 12.54 2.41 -3.44
C VAL A 91 12.43 3.74 -2.71
N VAL A 92 11.23 4.31 -2.60
CA VAL A 92 10.99 5.58 -1.90
C VAL A 92 11.43 5.50 -0.43
N MET A 93 11.05 4.43 0.27
CA MET A 93 11.47 4.22 1.66
C MET A 93 12.99 4.06 1.79
N ALA A 94 13.61 3.29 0.89
CA ALA A 94 15.06 3.11 0.88
C ALA A 94 15.83 4.43 0.65
N CYS A 95 15.30 5.34 -0.19
CA CYS A 95 15.87 6.68 -0.38
C CYS A 95 15.75 7.56 0.86
N ASN A 96 14.78 7.28 1.73
CA ASN A 96 14.60 7.95 3.01
C ASN A 96 15.30 7.21 4.16
N ASN A 97 16.31 6.42 3.84
CA ASN A 97 17.20 5.74 4.79
C ASN A 97 16.54 4.61 5.63
N TYR A 98 15.40 4.05 5.14
CA TYR A 98 14.85 2.82 5.69
C TYR A 98 15.55 1.61 5.08
N GLU A 99 15.81 0.59 5.90
CA GLU A 99 16.19 -0.72 5.39
C GLU A 99 14.93 -1.49 5.01
N ILE A 100 14.95 -2.14 3.83
CA ILE A 100 13.81 -2.85 3.29
C ILE A 100 14.11 -4.34 3.23
N VAL A 101 13.23 -5.13 3.83
CA VAL A 101 13.17 -6.58 3.63
C VAL A 101 11.90 -6.88 2.84
N ASP A 102 12.08 -7.33 1.61
CA ASP A 102 10.99 -7.66 0.69
C ASP A 102 10.77 -9.17 0.64
N LEU A 103 9.60 -9.63 1.08
CA LEU A 103 9.19 -11.04 1.04
C LEU A 103 8.64 -11.48 -0.32
N GLY A 104 8.55 -10.56 -1.28
CA GLY A 104 8.08 -10.88 -2.64
C GLY A 104 6.57 -10.80 -2.79
N VAL A 105 6.03 -11.73 -3.59
CA VAL A 105 4.60 -11.82 -3.94
C VAL A 105 4.02 -13.12 -3.45
N MET A 106 2.67 -13.19 -3.36
CA MET A 106 1.94 -14.37 -2.90
C MET A 106 2.37 -14.85 -1.50
N THR A 107 2.82 -13.93 -0.65
CA THR A 107 3.40 -14.24 0.66
C THR A 107 2.30 -14.64 1.65
N PRO A 108 2.36 -15.84 2.23
CA PRO A 108 1.38 -16.30 3.23
C PRO A 108 1.49 -15.49 4.54
N ALA A 109 0.38 -15.38 5.27
CA ALA A 109 0.33 -14.67 6.56
C ALA A 109 1.34 -15.24 7.58
N GLU A 110 1.49 -16.57 7.60
CA GLU A 110 2.40 -17.29 8.50
C GLU A 110 3.86 -16.88 8.26
N GLU A 111 4.25 -16.69 6.99
CA GLU A 111 5.60 -16.24 6.62
C GLU A 111 5.83 -14.80 7.04
N ILE A 112 4.85 -13.90 6.81
CA ILE A 112 4.92 -12.49 7.23
C ILE A 112 5.09 -12.42 8.75
N VAL A 113 4.30 -13.17 9.51
CA VAL A 113 4.37 -13.21 10.98
C VAL A 113 5.70 -13.81 11.47
N ALA A 114 6.17 -14.90 10.85
CA ALA A 114 7.45 -15.51 11.21
C ALA A 114 8.61 -14.53 11.00
N LYS A 115 8.64 -13.85 9.86
CA LYS A 115 9.66 -12.84 9.56
C LYS A 115 9.53 -11.58 10.43
N ALA A 116 8.32 -11.17 10.78
CA ALA A 116 8.13 -10.07 11.72
C ALA A 116 8.67 -10.40 13.12
N LYS A 117 8.51 -11.64 13.59
CA LYS A 117 9.09 -12.11 14.86
C LYS A 117 10.63 -12.24 14.80
N GLU A 118 11.17 -12.68 13.68
CA GLU A 118 12.61 -12.87 13.48
C GLU A 118 13.35 -11.54 13.41
N LEU A 119 12.81 -10.61 12.61
CA LEU A 119 13.51 -9.38 12.22
C LEU A 119 13.14 -8.17 13.08
N HIS A 120 12.04 -8.23 13.83
CA HIS A 120 11.48 -7.12 14.60
C HIS A 120 11.42 -5.81 13.78
N PRO A 121 10.72 -5.81 12.62
CA PRO A 121 10.64 -4.62 11.81
C PRO A 121 9.88 -3.50 12.54
N ASP A 122 10.25 -2.26 12.23
CA ASP A 122 9.58 -1.08 12.77
C ASP A 122 8.24 -0.83 12.07
N ILE A 123 8.11 -1.28 10.81
CA ILE A 123 6.89 -1.16 10.00
C ILE A 123 6.71 -2.41 9.14
N ILE A 124 5.45 -2.81 8.93
CA ILE A 124 5.05 -3.82 7.95
C ILE A 124 4.24 -3.15 6.84
N GLY A 125 4.66 -3.32 5.59
CA GLY A 125 3.94 -2.86 4.40
C GLY A 125 3.22 -4.01 3.69
N LEU A 126 1.89 -3.96 3.60
CA LEU A 126 1.09 -4.95 2.88
C LEU A 126 0.57 -4.35 1.57
N SER A 127 0.79 -5.06 0.48
CA SER A 127 0.34 -4.68 -0.86
C SER A 127 -0.62 -5.70 -1.44
N GLY A 128 -1.63 -5.21 -2.18
CA GLY A 128 -2.56 -6.03 -2.95
C GLY A 128 -3.32 -5.22 -3.97
N LEU A 129 -3.66 -5.84 -5.10
CA LEU A 129 -4.34 -5.17 -6.21
C LEU A 129 -5.74 -5.75 -6.49
N ILE A 130 -6.00 -6.99 -6.11
CA ILE A 130 -7.25 -7.68 -6.41
C ILE A 130 -8.15 -7.74 -5.17
N THR A 131 -9.46 -7.91 -5.38
CA THR A 131 -10.42 -7.92 -4.27
C THR A 131 -10.12 -8.97 -3.19
N PRO A 132 -9.71 -10.21 -3.52
CA PRO A 132 -9.34 -11.21 -2.50
C PRO A 132 -8.18 -10.77 -1.59
N SER A 133 -7.28 -9.90 -2.07
CA SER A 133 -6.17 -9.38 -1.26
C SER A 133 -6.64 -8.59 -0.04
N LEU A 134 -7.84 -7.99 -0.11
CA LEU A 134 -8.43 -7.23 0.99
C LEU A 134 -8.75 -8.14 2.19
N GLU A 135 -9.28 -9.35 1.94
CA GLU A 135 -9.57 -10.34 2.99
C GLU A 135 -8.28 -10.93 3.55
N GLU A 136 -7.28 -11.15 2.68
CA GLU A 136 -5.98 -11.64 3.10
C GLU A 136 -5.25 -10.62 4.00
N MET A 137 -5.37 -9.32 3.74
CA MET A 137 -4.84 -8.28 4.62
C MET A 137 -5.48 -8.32 6.02
N VAL A 138 -6.80 -8.55 6.10
CA VAL A 138 -7.50 -8.75 7.38
C VAL A 138 -6.96 -9.98 8.10
N HIS A 139 -6.72 -11.08 7.37
CA HIS A 139 -6.15 -12.30 7.90
C HIS A 139 -4.74 -12.06 8.46
N VAL A 140 -3.86 -11.41 7.70
CA VAL A 140 -2.48 -11.10 8.12
C VAL A 140 -2.44 -10.31 9.42
N VAL A 141 -3.21 -9.22 9.54
CA VAL A 141 -3.19 -8.42 10.78
C VAL A 141 -3.80 -9.18 11.96
N GLY A 142 -4.77 -10.06 11.72
CA GLY A 142 -5.31 -10.97 12.73
C GLY A 142 -4.26 -11.96 13.25
N GLU A 143 -3.41 -12.50 12.37
CA GLU A 143 -2.30 -13.37 12.73
C GLU A 143 -1.19 -12.61 13.49
N LEU A 144 -0.87 -11.36 13.07
CA LEU A 144 0.04 -10.50 13.82
C LEU A 144 -0.46 -10.26 15.26
N LYS A 145 -1.75 -9.97 15.43
CA LYS A 145 -2.36 -9.83 16.76
C LYS A 145 -2.26 -11.12 17.59
N ARG A 146 -2.61 -12.27 17.01
CA ARG A 146 -2.48 -13.59 17.69
C ARG A 146 -1.04 -13.89 18.08
N ALA A 147 -0.08 -13.37 17.33
CA ALA A 147 1.34 -13.49 17.62
C ALA A 147 1.84 -12.51 18.71
N GLY A 148 0.97 -11.64 19.25
CA GLY A 148 1.31 -10.61 20.24
C GLY A 148 2.11 -9.42 19.66
N LEU A 149 2.06 -9.22 18.34
CA LEU A 149 2.73 -8.11 17.66
C LEU A 149 1.77 -6.92 17.53
N SER A 150 2.30 -5.70 17.68
CA SER A 150 1.58 -4.44 17.53
C SER A 150 2.30 -3.45 16.59
N ILE A 151 3.14 -3.98 15.71
CA ILE A 151 3.94 -3.21 14.74
C ILE A 151 3.02 -2.41 13.83
N PRO A 152 3.30 -1.12 13.52
CA PRO A 152 2.54 -0.35 12.56
C PRO A 152 2.45 -1.05 11.20
N VAL A 153 1.23 -1.15 10.65
CA VAL A 153 0.95 -1.79 9.36
C VAL A 153 0.48 -0.75 8.35
N MET A 154 1.21 -0.60 7.26
CA MET A 154 0.85 0.24 6.12
C MET A 154 0.13 -0.59 5.06
N ILE A 155 -1.06 -0.17 4.66
CA ILE A 155 -1.90 -0.85 3.66
C ILE A 155 -1.86 -0.07 2.36
N GLY A 156 -1.38 -0.71 1.30
CA GLY A 156 -1.30 -0.12 -0.05
C GLY A 156 -1.88 -1.02 -1.13
N GLY A 157 -2.19 -0.39 -2.26
CA GLY A 157 -2.72 -1.06 -3.46
C GLY A 157 -4.01 -0.44 -3.97
N ALA A 158 -4.26 -0.58 -5.28
CA ALA A 158 -5.32 0.15 -5.97
C ALA A 158 -6.75 -0.22 -5.52
N THR A 159 -6.96 -1.42 -4.98
CA THR A 159 -8.27 -1.85 -4.44
C THR A 159 -8.45 -1.46 -2.98
N THR A 160 -7.40 -1.05 -2.31
CA THR A 160 -7.47 -0.63 -0.90
C THR A 160 -8.10 0.75 -0.78
N SER A 161 -8.74 1.01 0.34
CA SER A 161 -9.31 2.31 0.63
C SER A 161 -9.27 2.62 2.13
N ARG A 162 -9.27 3.92 2.44
CA ARG A 162 -9.37 4.41 3.81
C ARG A 162 -10.57 3.82 4.55
N LEU A 163 -11.73 3.77 3.87
CA LEU A 163 -12.96 3.23 4.44
C LEU A 163 -12.85 1.73 4.72
N HIS A 164 -12.36 0.93 3.77
CA HIS A 164 -12.17 -0.51 3.96
C HIS A 164 -11.16 -0.78 5.10
N THR A 165 -10.06 -0.05 5.13
CA THR A 165 -9.08 -0.17 6.22
C THR A 165 -9.70 0.11 7.58
N ALA A 166 -10.51 1.18 7.71
CA ALA A 166 -11.18 1.53 8.94
C ALA A 166 -12.26 0.52 9.37
N LEU A 167 -13.01 -0.03 8.40
CA LEU A 167 -14.14 -0.94 8.68
C LEU A 167 -13.74 -2.39 8.92
N LYS A 168 -12.71 -2.88 8.22
CA LYS A 168 -12.42 -4.31 8.15
C LYS A 168 -11.04 -4.70 8.72
N ILE A 169 -10.00 -3.90 8.46
CA ILE A 169 -8.65 -4.27 8.85
C ILE A 169 -8.31 -3.76 10.25
N ALA A 170 -8.46 -2.46 10.50
CA ALA A 170 -8.10 -1.85 11.78
C ALA A 170 -8.83 -2.44 13.00
N PRO A 171 -10.12 -2.85 12.94
CA PRO A 171 -10.81 -3.39 14.12
C PRO A 171 -10.25 -4.74 14.62
N VAL A 172 -9.54 -5.48 13.78
CA VAL A 172 -9.00 -6.80 14.15
C VAL A 172 -7.56 -6.74 14.66
N TYR A 173 -6.98 -5.54 14.75
CA TYR A 173 -5.58 -5.34 15.13
C TYR A 173 -5.42 -4.28 16.24
N ASP A 174 -4.46 -4.49 17.14
CA ASP A 174 -4.25 -3.56 18.27
C ASP A 174 -3.24 -2.45 17.92
N GLY A 175 -2.34 -2.69 16.96
CA GLY A 175 -1.38 -1.70 16.45
C GLY A 175 -2.00 -0.74 15.43
N PRO A 176 -1.24 0.28 15.00
CA PRO A 176 -1.67 1.20 13.95
C PRO A 176 -1.84 0.50 12.60
N VAL A 177 -2.99 0.70 11.94
CA VAL A 177 -3.24 0.25 10.55
C VAL A 177 -3.49 1.48 9.69
N ILE A 178 -2.58 1.78 8.79
CA ILE A 178 -2.50 3.05 8.08
C ILE A 178 -2.74 2.80 6.59
N TRP A 179 -3.79 3.40 6.03
CA TRP A 179 -3.99 3.34 4.60
C TRP A 179 -3.11 4.36 3.88
N MET A 180 -2.37 3.90 2.89
CA MET A 180 -1.47 4.71 2.08
C MET A 180 -2.06 4.93 0.69
N LYS A 181 -2.29 6.19 0.35
CA LYS A 181 -2.87 6.58 -0.95
C LYS A 181 -1.87 6.40 -2.09
N ASP A 182 -0.64 6.78 -1.85
CA ASP A 182 0.45 6.76 -2.84
C ASP A 182 1.81 6.53 -2.17
N ALA A 183 2.83 6.25 -2.99
CA ALA A 183 4.16 5.90 -2.50
C ALA A 183 4.89 7.09 -1.83
N SER A 184 4.64 8.32 -2.26
CA SER A 184 5.38 9.50 -1.81
C SER A 184 5.17 9.83 -0.32
N GLN A 185 4.01 9.47 0.22
CA GLN A 185 3.65 9.74 1.60
C GLN A 185 4.20 8.73 2.61
N ASN A 186 4.70 7.57 2.13
CA ASN A 186 5.09 6.48 3.03
C ASN A 186 6.20 6.88 4.00
N ALA A 187 7.27 7.51 3.52
CA ALA A 187 8.41 7.88 4.36
C ALA A 187 8.05 8.92 5.43
N LEU A 188 7.25 9.93 5.06
CA LEU A 188 6.79 10.96 6.00
C LEU A 188 5.87 10.36 7.07
N THR A 189 4.95 9.50 6.65
CA THR A 189 4.04 8.81 7.56
C THR A 189 4.80 7.87 8.49
N ALA A 190 5.74 7.09 7.96
CA ALA A 190 6.62 6.23 8.75
C ALA A 190 7.37 7.02 9.83
N ALA A 191 8.02 8.12 9.45
CA ALA A 191 8.75 8.97 10.38
C ALA A 191 7.86 9.46 11.54
N ARG A 192 6.59 9.80 11.24
CA ARG A 192 5.63 10.27 12.26
C ARG A 192 5.22 9.17 13.25
N PHE A 193 5.08 7.92 12.79
CA PHE A 193 4.70 6.77 13.62
C PHE A 193 5.87 6.11 14.35
N LEU A 194 7.11 6.40 13.95
CA LEU A 194 8.32 5.87 14.57
C LEU A 194 9.04 6.89 15.49
N ASN A 195 8.64 8.14 15.44
CA ASN A 195 9.22 9.16 16.33
C ASN A 195 8.50 9.14 17.69
N PRO A 196 9.22 8.87 18.81
CA PRO A 196 8.63 8.81 20.15
C PRO A 196 7.85 10.08 20.56
N ASP A 197 8.24 11.25 20.01
CA ASP A 197 7.57 12.52 20.32
C ASP A 197 6.23 12.68 19.62
N THR A 198 5.97 11.97 18.52
CA THR A 198 4.77 12.12 17.67
C THR A 198 3.91 10.86 17.54
N GLU A 199 4.44 9.67 17.84
CA GLU A 199 3.75 8.39 17.64
C GLU A 199 2.40 8.31 18.36
N GLY A 200 2.37 8.76 19.64
CA GLY A 200 1.15 8.72 20.46
C GLY A 200 0.03 9.61 19.90
N GLU A 201 0.39 10.82 19.43
CA GLU A 201 -0.56 11.72 18.78
C GLU A 201 -1.01 11.18 17.42
N ALA A 202 -0.08 10.70 16.60
CA ALA A 202 -0.36 10.12 15.31
C ALA A 202 -1.33 8.92 15.41
N PHE A 203 -1.12 8.07 16.41
CA PHE A 203 -2.00 6.90 16.62
C PHE A 203 -3.38 7.30 17.13
N ARG A 204 -3.47 8.29 18.02
CA ARG A 204 -4.77 8.82 18.48
C ARG A 204 -5.57 9.42 17.33
N GLU A 205 -4.97 10.31 16.54
CA GLU A 205 -5.62 10.91 15.36
C GLU A 205 -6.10 9.87 14.34
N LEU A 206 -5.27 8.86 14.07
CA LEU A 206 -5.62 7.75 13.18
C LEU A 206 -6.86 6.99 13.71
N ARG A 207 -6.90 6.70 15.01
CA ARG A 207 -8.05 6.00 15.62
C ARG A 207 -9.32 6.84 15.58
N GLU A 208 -9.23 8.13 15.88
CA GLU A 208 -10.37 9.06 15.81
C GLU A 208 -10.90 9.19 14.38
N GLU A 209 -10.02 9.25 13.39
CA GLU A 209 -10.41 9.26 11.99
C GLU A 209 -11.13 7.96 11.59
N GLN A 210 -10.57 6.82 11.96
CA GLN A 210 -11.16 5.52 11.66
C GLN A 210 -12.52 5.33 12.36
N GLU A 211 -12.69 5.83 13.58
CA GLU A 211 -13.98 5.81 14.28
C GLU A 211 -15.03 6.64 13.55
N ARG A 212 -14.71 7.89 13.18
CA ARG A 212 -15.59 8.75 12.38
C ARG A 212 -16.01 8.08 11.06
N LEU A 213 -15.10 7.35 10.40
CA LEU A 213 -15.42 6.62 9.18
C LEU A 213 -16.38 5.45 9.46
N ARG A 214 -16.20 4.73 10.57
CA ARG A 214 -17.12 3.64 10.99
C ARG A 214 -18.52 4.17 11.30
N GLU A 215 -18.62 5.24 12.06
CA GLU A 215 -19.88 5.91 12.40
C GLU A 215 -20.62 6.38 11.15
N SER A 216 -19.92 7.08 10.24
CA SER A 216 -20.50 7.57 9.00
C SER A 216 -20.98 6.46 8.06
N ALA A 217 -20.31 5.31 8.07
CA ALA A 217 -20.72 4.14 7.30
C ALA A 217 -21.93 3.43 7.92
N GLY A 218 -22.00 3.38 9.26
CA GLY A 218 -23.15 2.79 9.99
C GLY A 218 -24.45 3.59 9.85
N THR A 219 -24.36 4.90 9.61
CA THR A 219 -25.54 5.78 9.40
C THR A 219 -26.08 5.74 7.98
N ARG A 220 -25.40 5.17 7.01
CA ARG A 220 -25.93 4.90 5.67
C ARG A 220 -26.85 3.68 5.71
N SER A 221 -28.09 3.89 6.14
CA SER A 221 -29.14 2.90 5.90
C SER A 221 -29.38 2.81 4.38
N VAL A 222 -29.00 1.69 3.79
CA VAL A 222 -29.51 1.35 2.46
C VAL A 222 -31.00 1.07 2.66
N GLU A 223 -31.88 1.90 2.10
CA GLU A 223 -33.30 1.58 2.02
C GLU A 223 -33.42 0.25 1.23
N THR A 224 -33.63 -0.82 1.96
CA THR A 224 -33.88 -2.12 1.34
C THR A 224 -35.39 -2.26 1.14
N VAL A 225 -35.81 -2.54 -0.08
CA VAL A 225 -37.19 -2.90 -0.40
C VAL A 225 -37.39 -4.41 -0.23
N SER A 226 -38.60 -4.84 0.11
CA SER A 226 -38.91 -6.28 0.18
C SER A 226 -38.71 -6.95 -1.18
N ILE A 227 -38.51 -8.27 -1.20
CA ILE A 227 -38.35 -9.01 -2.45
C ILE A 227 -39.62 -8.94 -3.30
N GLU A 228 -40.80 -8.85 -2.65
CA GLU A 228 -42.10 -8.69 -3.31
C GLU A 228 -42.15 -7.34 -4.03
N GLU A 229 -41.77 -6.28 -3.36
CA GLU A 229 -41.73 -4.92 -3.92
C GLU A 229 -40.70 -4.82 -5.05
N ALA A 230 -39.53 -5.41 -4.89
CA ALA A 230 -38.51 -5.47 -5.92
C ALA A 230 -39.01 -6.21 -7.17
N ARG A 231 -39.78 -7.33 -7.00
CA ARG A 231 -40.37 -8.08 -8.08
C ARG A 231 -41.47 -7.29 -8.81
N GLN A 232 -42.27 -6.49 -8.10
CA GLN A 232 -43.29 -5.64 -8.71
C GLN A 232 -42.69 -4.48 -9.49
N LYS A 233 -41.54 -3.94 -9.01
CA LYS A 233 -40.83 -2.81 -9.65
C LYS A 233 -39.78 -3.28 -10.68
N LYS A 234 -39.71 -4.59 -10.98
CA LYS A 234 -38.75 -5.05 -11.99
C LYS A 234 -39.00 -4.42 -13.34
N LEU A 235 -37.97 -4.00 -14.02
CA LEU A 235 -38.06 -3.48 -15.37
C LEU A 235 -38.50 -4.62 -16.30
N ASN A 236 -39.69 -4.44 -16.94
CA ASN A 236 -40.11 -5.33 -18.03
C ASN A 236 -39.51 -4.77 -19.33
N LEU A 237 -38.46 -5.44 -19.79
CA LEU A 237 -37.74 -5.07 -21.01
C LEU A 237 -38.32 -5.77 -22.27
N PHE A 238 -39.31 -6.68 -22.09
CA PHE A 238 -39.97 -7.42 -23.19
C PHE A 238 -41.46 -7.61 -22.88
#